data_01acfef2da620631ac8d51eb4947ea0b
#
_entry.id   01acfef2da620631ac8d51eb4947ea0b
#
_cell.length_a   1.000
_cell.length_b   1.000
_cell.length_c   1.000
_cell.angle_alpha   90.00
_cell.angle_beta   90.00
_cell.angle_gamma   90.00
#
_symmetry.space_group_name_H-M   'P 1'
#
loop_
_entity.id
_entity.type
_entity.pdbx_description
1 polymer ?
#
loop_
_entity_poly.entity_id
_entity_poly.type
_entity_poly.pdbx_seq_one_letter_code
_entity_poly.pdbx_strand_id
1 'polypeptide(L)'
;MNQLRQLIRVLDALREVTGLYFVWKCSERSWLPLLPEHQRYHCCRYCRAVKESGAAALLGCNRHHAGAAFHLALEKRKPFPLLCPAGVLELVVPVVAGTCRAAIFAGPFLSPEGGRGAGREFAGAYAAMPKQPASAMQQFETLLTALVESFEPESWERKQLPLLPE
;
A
#
# COMPACT_ATOMS: atom_id res chain seq x y z
N MET A 1 18.07 -9.10 -1.17
CA MET A 1 17.50 -8.99 0.20
C MET A 1 17.85 -7.67 0.90
N ASN A 2 19.06 -7.12 0.75
CA ASN A 2 19.41 -5.80 1.33
C ASN A 2 18.57 -4.65 0.79
N GLN A 3 18.32 -4.60 -0.50
CA GLN A 3 17.59 -3.50 -1.14
C GLN A 3 16.14 -3.43 -0.68
N LEU A 4 15.40 -4.56 -0.64
CA LEU A 4 14.02 -4.57 -0.11
C LEU A 4 13.96 -4.02 1.32
N ARG A 5 14.88 -4.43 2.19
CA ARG A 5 14.96 -3.90 3.57
C ARG A 5 15.25 -2.40 3.59
N GLN A 6 16.09 -1.92 2.66
CA GLN A 6 16.38 -0.50 2.52
C GLN A 6 15.14 0.27 2.07
N LEU A 7 14.40 -0.22 1.06
CA LEU A 7 13.14 0.39 0.62
C LEU A 7 12.12 0.44 1.75
N ILE A 8 11.95 -0.66 2.50
CA ILE A 8 11.08 -0.71 3.69
C ILE A 8 11.44 0.42 4.68
N ARG A 9 12.73 0.62 4.99
CA ARG A 9 13.19 1.68 5.90
C ARG A 9 12.94 3.08 5.35
N VAL A 10 13.13 3.29 4.04
CA VAL A 10 12.84 4.57 3.41
C VAL A 10 11.35 4.89 3.49
N LEU A 11 10.48 3.90 3.26
CA LEU A 11 9.04 4.07 3.39
C LEU A 11 8.62 4.34 4.85
N ASP A 12 9.30 3.74 5.83
CA ASP A 12 9.10 4.07 7.25
C ASP A 12 9.46 5.51 7.55
N ALA A 13 10.62 5.97 7.09
CA ALA A 13 11.03 7.36 7.27
C ALA A 13 10.07 8.35 6.58
N LEU A 14 9.60 8.04 5.38
CA LEU A 14 8.58 8.84 4.69
C LEU A 14 7.28 8.88 5.49
N ARG A 15 6.84 7.75 6.06
CA ARG A 15 5.65 7.69 6.90
C ARG A 15 5.76 8.62 8.11
N GLU A 16 6.89 8.60 8.82
CA GLU A 16 7.12 9.47 10.00
C GLU A 16 7.04 10.97 9.64
N VAL A 17 7.53 11.35 8.47
CA VAL A 17 7.55 12.76 8.03
C VAL A 17 6.21 13.19 7.45
N THR A 18 5.51 12.33 6.73
CA THR A 18 4.33 12.69 5.92
C THR A 18 3.00 12.30 6.54
N GLY A 19 3.01 11.36 7.49
CA GLY A 19 1.81 10.72 8.03
C GLY A 19 1.11 9.76 7.06
N LEU A 20 1.65 9.55 5.85
CA LEU A 20 1.13 8.57 4.90
C LEU A 20 1.51 7.15 5.32
N TYR A 21 0.64 6.21 5.03
CA TYR A 21 0.94 4.78 5.12
C TYR A 21 1.36 4.26 3.76
N PHE A 22 2.30 3.32 3.75
CA PHE A 22 2.80 2.65 2.56
C PHE A 22 2.59 1.15 2.75
N VAL A 23 1.50 0.63 2.18
CA VAL A 23 1.09 -0.75 2.39
C VAL A 23 1.42 -1.59 1.16
N TRP A 24 2.09 -2.71 1.39
CA TRP A 24 2.46 -3.64 0.34
C TRP A 24 1.38 -4.68 0.09
N LYS A 25 1.16 -4.99 -1.18
CA LYS A 25 0.53 -6.21 -1.64
C LYS A 25 1.49 -6.90 -2.60
N CYS A 26 1.77 -8.16 -2.35
CA CYS A 26 2.75 -8.92 -3.14
C CYS A 26 2.30 -10.35 -3.36
N SER A 27 2.71 -10.92 -4.49
CA SER A 27 2.52 -12.34 -4.79
C SER A 27 3.48 -13.23 -3.99
N GLU A 28 4.62 -12.69 -3.59
CA GLU A 28 5.67 -13.41 -2.87
C GLU A 28 5.40 -13.46 -1.36
N ARG A 29 4.99 -14.61 -0.86
CA ARG A 29 4.76 -14.84 0.57
C ARG A 29 6.02 -14.67 1.42
N SER A 30 7.20 -14.93 0.85
CA SER A 30 8.50 -14.78 1.52
C SER A 30 8.81 -13.35 1.95
N TRP A 31 8.18 -12.34 1.35
CA TRP A 31 8.34 -10.95 1.73
C TRP A 31 7.54 -10.57 2.97
N LEU A 32 6.41 -11.23 3.21
CA LEU A 32 5.52 -10.88 4.32
C LEU A 32 6.21 -10.82 5.69
N PRO A 33 7.10 -11.77 6.06
CA PRO A 33 7.82 -11.67 7.34
C PRO A 33 8.80 -10.50 7.43
N LEU A 34 9.24 -9.96 6.29
CA LEU A 34 10.18 -8.83 6.25
C LEU A 34 9.48 -7.49 6.43
N LEU A 35 8.18 -7.41 6.13
CA LEU A 35 7.40 -6.19 6.23
C LEU A 35 6.95 -5.96 7.67
N PRO A 36 7.12 -4.76 8.23
CA PRO A 36 6.52 -4.40 9.51
C PRO A 36 4.98 -4.39 9.38
N GLU A 37 4.27 -4.54 10.49
CA GLU A 37 2.82 -4.69 10.50
C GLU A 37 2.10 -3.54 9.76
N HIS A 38 2.52 -2.31 10.00
CA HIS A 38 1.93 -1.12 9.37
C HIS A 38 2.20 -0.99 7.87
N GLN A 39 3.11 -1.80 7.32
CA GLN A 39 3.32 -1.93 5.88
C GLN A 39 2.62 -3.16 5.27
N ARG A 40 2.02 -4.04 6.10
CA ARG A 40 1.19 -5.16 5.63
C ARG A 40 -0.28 -4.78 5.52
N TYR A 41 -0.73 -3.90 6.42
CA TYR A 41 -2.15 -3.57 6.59
C TYR A 41 -2.34 -2.06 6.76
N HIS A 42 -3.41 -1.54 6.18
CA HIS A 42 -3.88 -0.20 6.52
C HIS A 42 -4.36 -0.19 7.97
N CYS A 43 -3.56 0.38 8.86
CA CYS A 43 -3.75 0.36 10.31
C CYS A 43 -3.99 1.75 10.92
N CYS A 44 -4.23 2.80 10.09
CA CYS A 44 -4.66 4.08 10.61
C CYS A 44 -5.97 3.92 11.38
N ARG A 45 -6.22 4.81 12.35
CA ARG A 45 -7.39 4.73 13.23
C ARG A 45 -8.70 4.58 12.46
N TYR A 46 -8.86 5.30 11.37
CA TYR A 46 -10.04 5.22 10.51
C TYR A 46 -10.18 3.84 9.85
N CYS A 47 -9.15 3.38 9.15
CA CYS A 47 -9.19 2.07 8.48
C CYS A 47 -9.41 0.91 9.46
N ARG A 48 -8.87 1.02 10.69
CA ARG A 48 -9.09 0.06 11.76
C ARG A 48 -10.56 0.06 12.18
N ALA A 49 -11.13 1.21 12.49
CA ALA A 49 -12.53 1.33 12.87
C ALA A 49 -13.48 0.77 11.81
N VAL A 50 -13.25 1.08 10.52
CA VAL A 50 -14.03 0.53 9.42
C VAL A 50 -13.95 -0.99 9.37
N LYS A 51 -12.76 -1.57 9.50
CA LYS A 51 -12.59 -3.03 9.46
C LYS A 51 -13.21 -3.75 10.66
N GLU A 52 -13.17 -3.11 11.82
CA GLU A 52 -13.74 -3.64 13.07
C GLU A 52 -15.27 -3.52 13.12
N SER A 53 -15.87 -2.73 12.24
CA SER A 53 -17.34 -2.59 12.17
C SER A 53 -18.08 -3.86 11.73
N GLY A 54 -17.37 -4.83 11.15
CA GLY A 54 -17.93 -6.12 10.81
C GLY A 54 -17.16 -6.89 9.75
N ALA A 55 -17.46 -8.19 9.68
CA ALA A 55 -16.78 -9.11 8.74
C ALA A 55 -16.95 -8.69 7.27
N ALA A 56 -18.08 -8.12 6.89
CA ALA A 56 -18.32 -7.66 5.52
C ALA A 56 -17.39 -6.50 5.14
N ALA A 57 -17.14 -5.54 6.04
CA ALA A 57 -16.24 -4.42 5.82
C ALA A 57 -14.79 -4.89 5.69
N LEU A 58 -14.36 -5.80 6.56
CA LEU A 58 -13.02 -6.41 6.49
C LEU A 58 -12.82 -7.19 5.18
N LEU A 59 -13.79 -8.02 4.79
CA LEU A 59 -13.74 -8.77 3.53
C LEU A 59 -13.75 -7.86 2.32
N GLY A 60 -14.55 -6.78 2.34
CA GLY A 60 -14.59 -5.77 1.29
C GLY A 60 -13.23 -5.09 1.09
N CYS A 61 -12.60 -4.67 2.19
CA CYS A 61 -11.27 -4.09 2.17
C CYS A 61 -10.23 -5.06 1.59
N ASN A 62 -10.24 -6.32 2.03
CA ASN A 62 -9.28 -7.32 1.56
C ASN A 62 -9.48 -7.66 0.07
N ARG A 63 -10.72 -7.88 -0.37
CA ARG A 63 -11.05 -8.13 -1.79
C ARG A 63 -10.64 -6.97 -2.68
N HIS A 64 -10.81 -5.74 -2.21
CA HIS A 64 -10.40 -4.56 -2.96
C HIS A 64 -8.89 -4.49 -3.12
N HIS A 65 -8.14 -4.45 -2.02
CA HIS A 65 -6.69 -4.22 -2.05
C HIS A 65 -5.88 -5.43 -2.52
N ALA A 66 -6.17 -6.62 -2.01
CA ALA A 66 -5.43 -7.83 -2.40
C ALA A 66 -5.98 -8.51 -3.66
N GLY A 67 -7.15 -8.09 -4.13
CA GLY A 67 -7.79 -8.60 -5.35
C GLY A 67 -7.77 -7.54 -6.46
N ALA A 68 -8.90 -6.85 -6.67
CA ALA A 68 -9.12 -6.01 -7.83
C ALA A 68 -8.05 -4.92 -8.04
N ALA A 69 -7.69 -4.19 -6.98
CA ALA A 69 -6.71 -3.11 -7.07
C ALA A 69 -5.29 -3.62 -7.34
N PHE A 70 -4.92 -4.75 -6.73
CA PHE A 70 -3.64 -5.40 -6.96
C PHE A 70 -3.53 -5.90 -8.41
N HIS A 71 -4.54 -6.60 -8.93
CA HIS A 71 -4.55 -7.04 -10.32
C HIS A 71 -4.49 -5.87 -11.29
N LEU A 72 -5.27 -4.80 -11.04
CA LEU A 72 -5.21 -3.59 -11.85
C LEU A 72 -3.82 -2.96 -11.86
N ALA A 73 -3.11 -2.98 -10.72
CA ALA A 73 -1.73 -2.48 -10.64
C ALA A 73 -0.79 -3.28 -11.56
N LEU A 74 -0.93 -4.61 -11.58
CA LEU A 74 -0.12 -5.48 -12.42
C LEU A 74 -0.40 -5.30 -13.92
N GLU A 75 -1.65 -5.00 -14.28
CA GLU A 75 -2.06 -4.72 -15.66
C GLU A 75 -1.56 -3.35 -16.14
N LYS A 76 -1.79 -2.30 -15.33
CA LYS A 76 -1.42 -0.92 -15.69
C LYS A 76 0.09 -0.71 -15.77
N ARG A 77 0.86 -1.36 -14.91
CA ARG A 77 2.32 -1.23 -14.81
C ARG A 77 2.82 0.22 -14.67
N LYS A 78 1.97 1.12 -14.24
CA LYS A 78 2.25 2.52 -13.97
C LYS A 78 1.44 2.99 -12.77
N PRO A 79 1.91 3.98 -12.01
CA PRO A 79 1.16 4.53 -10.89
C PRO A 79 -0.22 5.06 -11.31
N PHE A 80 -1.18 4.98 -10.38
CA PHE A 80 -2.52 5.51 -10.59
C PHE A 80 -3.20 5.82 -9.25
N PRO A 81 -4.09 6.84 -9.22
CA PRO A 81 -4.94 7.09 -8.06
C PRO A 81 -6.04 6.03 -7.95
N LEU A 82 -6.38 5.69 -6.71
CA LEU A 82 -7.41 4.72 -6.39
C LEU A 82 -8.25 5.21 -5.21
N LEU A 83 -9.57 5.24 -5.39
CA LEU A 83 -10.50 5.46 -4.28
C LEU A 83 -10.95 4.10 -3.74
N CYS A 84 -10.62 3.81 -2.48
CA CYS A 84 -11.04 2.55 -1.86
C CYS A 84 -12.53 2.60 -1.45
N PRO A 85 -13.19 1.45 -1.23
CA PRO A 85 -14.61 1.41 -0.84
C PRO A 85 -14.94 2.19 0.43
N ALA A 86 -13.96 2.39 1.30
CA ALA A 86 -14.10 3.23 2.51
C ALA A 86 -13.89 4.74 2.25
N GLY A 87 -13.78 5.17 0.99
CA GLY A 87 -13.63 6.57 0.63
C GLY A 87 -12.24 7.16 0.89
N VAL A 88 -11.23 6.32 1.03
CA VAL A 88 -9.82 6.76 1.14
C VAL A 88 -9.20 6.81 -0.24
N LEU A 89 -8.65 7.97 -0.60
CA LEU A 89 -7.89 8.14 -1.83
C LEU A 89 -6.44 7.71 -1.60
N GLU A 90 -5.94 6.84 -2.45
CA GLU A 90 -4.60 6.25 -2.39
C GLU A 90 -3.90 6.38 -3.74
N LEU A 91 -2.58 6.45 -3.72
CA LEU A 91 -1.73 6.27 -4.89
C LEU A 91 -1.24 4.83 -4.91
N VAL A 92 -1.51 4.12 -5.99
CA VAL A 92 -1.02 2.75 -6.19
C VAL A 92 0.18 2.77 -7.11
N VAL A 93 1.31 2.25 -6.62
CA VAL A 93 2.56 2.17 -7.38
C VAL A 93 2.91 0.70 -7.61
N PRO A 94 2.83 0.21 -8.85
CA PRO A 94 3.23 -1.15 -9.19
C PRO A 94 4.74 -1.35 -8.97
N VAL A 95 5.10 -2.51 -8.46
CA VAL A 95 6.49 -2.95 -8.28
C VAL A 95 6.66 -4.25 -9.03
N VAL A 96 7.42 -4.23 -10.11
CA VAL A 96 7.71 -5.41 -10.91
C VAL A 96 9.20 -5.62 -10.91
N ALA A 97 9.65 -6.70 -10.28
CA ALA A 97 11.06 -7.05 -10.15
C ALA A 97 11.24 -8.52 -10.55
N GLY A 98 11.71 -8.74 -11.76
CA GLY A 98 11.81 -10.09 -12.32
C GLY A 98 10.46 -10.80 -12.33
N THR A 99 10.36 -11.96 -11.67
CA THR A 99 9.12 -12.71 -11.51
C THR A 99 8.23 -12.17 -10.39
N CYS A 100 8.78 -11.37 -9.47
CA CYS A 100 8.03 -10.80 -8.37
C CYS A 100 7.04 -9.75 -8.85
N ARG A 101 5.85 -9.81 -8.29
CA ARG A 101 4.76 -8.88 -8.53
C ARG A 101 4.29 -8.31 -7.20
N ALA A 102 4.40 -7.00 -7.07
CA ALA A 102 3.95 -6.29 -5.88
C ALA A 102 3.34 -4.93 -6.25
N ALA A 103 2.67 -4.31 -5.30
CA ALA A 103 2.20 -2.94 -5.39
C ALA A 103 2.32 -2.27 -4.03
N ILE A 104 2.69 -0.99 -4.02
CA ILE A 104 2.69 -0.12 -2.85
C ILE A 104 1.44 0.74 -2.93
N PHE A 105 0.62 0.71 -1.88
CA PHE A 105 -0.54 1.58 -1.69
C PHE A 105 -0.14 2.70 -0.74
N ALA A 106 0.04 3.89 -1.26
CA ALA A 106 0.41 5.08 -0.49
C ALA A 106 -0.82 5.94 -0.22
N GLY A 107 -1.07 6.28 1.03
CA GLY A 107 -2.21 7.11 1.43
C GLY A 107 -2.28 7.31 2.94
N PRO A 108 -3.27 8.07 3.43
CA PRO A 108 -4.39 8.65 2.69
C PRO A 108 -4.11 10.02 2.08
N PHE A 109 -4.73 10.29 0.93
CA PHE A 109 -4.83 11.63 0.37
C PHE A 109 -6.24 12.20 0.55
N LEU A 110 -6.36 13.53 0.52
CA LEU A 110 -7.66 14.20 0.54
C LEU A 110 -8.45 13.83 -0.72
N SER A 111 -9.63 13.25 -0.53
CA SER A 111 -10.56 12.96 -1.62
C SER A 111 -11.62 14.05 -1.72
N PRO A 112 -11.97 14.50 -2.93
CA PRO A 112 -13.13 15.37 -3.13
C PRO A 112 -14.45 14.78 -2.61
N GLU A 113 -14.53 13.45 -2.57
CA GLU A 113 -15.70 12.71 -2.09
C GLU A 113 -15.74 12.51 -0.57
N GLY A 114 -14.63 12.81 0.12
CA GLY A 114 -14.58 13.00 1.56
C GLY A 114 -15.12 11.86 2.43
N GLY A 115 -14.65 10.63 2.27
CA GLY A 115 -15.02 9.53 3.18
C GLY A 115 -16.46 9.02 3.06
N ARG A 116 -17.17 9.35 1.98
CA ARG A 116 -18.57 8.96 1.76
C ARG A 116 -18.82 7.45 1.79
N GLY A 117 -17.79 6.65 1.51
CA GLY A 117 -17.89 5.19 1.48
C GLY A 117 -18.02 4.51 2.84
N ALA A 118 -17.67 5.18 3.95
CA ALA A 118 -17.60 4.55 5.28
C ALA A 118 -18.79 4.81 6.21
N GLY A 119 -19.79 5.53 5.73
CA GLY A 119 -20.93 5.89 6.57
C GLY A 119 -20.67 7.03 7.55
N ARG A 120 -21.76 7.61 8.09
CA ARG A 120 -21.71 8.79 8.97
C ARG A 120 -21.02 8.51 10.31
N GLU A 121 -21.07 7.26 10.77
CA GLU A 121 -20.51 6.81 12.04
C GLU A 121 -19.00 6.96 12.13
N PHE A 122 -18.29 6.91 10.99
CA PHE A 122 -16.83 7.06 10.93
C PHE A 122 -16.36 8.47 10.52
N ALA A 123 -17.28 9.42 10.32
CA ALA A 123 -16.93 10.76 9.83
C ALA A 123 -15.88 11.46 10.70
N GLY A 124 -16.01 11.35 12.04
CA GLY A 124 -15.04 11.92 12.97
C GLY A 124 -13.65 11.28 12.86
N ALA A 125 -13.59 9.96 12.74
CA ALA A 125 -12.32 9.24 12.56
C ALA A 125 -11.68 9.56 11.21
N TYR A 126 -12.49 9.72 10.15
CA TYR A 126 -12.01 10.15 8.84
C TYR A 126 -11.47 11.58 8.88
N ALA A 127 -12.18 12.51 9.52
CA ALA A 127 -11.74 13.89 9.66
C ALA A 127 -10.42 14.03 10.42
N ALA A 128 -10.25 13.23 11.47
CA ALA A 128 -9.04 13.22 12.32
C ALA A 128 -7.85 12.46 11.70
N MET A 129 -8.06 11.73 10.60
CA MET A 129 -6.99 10.99 9.93
C MET A 129 -6.02 11.97 9.24
N PRO A 130 -4.69 11.88 9.50
CA PRO A 130 -3.71 12.64 8.74
C PRO A 130 -3.84 12.33 7.25
N LYS A 131 -3.92 13.35 6.42
CA LYS A 131 -4.08 13.23 4.96
C LYS A 131 -3.20 14.24 4.27
N GLN A 132 -2.59 13.85 3.17
CA GLN A 132 -1.91 14.78 2.28
C GLN A 132 -2.92 15.37 1.28
N PRO A 133 -2.74 16.61 0.82
CA PRO A 133 -3.58 17.18 -0.24
C PRO A 133 -3.44 16.37 -1.53
N ALA A 134 -4.53 16.27 -2.30
CA ALA A 134 -4.51 15.55 -3.58
C ALA A 134 -3.46 16.13 -4.55
N SER A 135 -3.16 17.43 -4.47
CA SER A 135 -2.10 18.07 -5.25
C SER A 135 -0.69 17.53 -4.97
N ALA A 136 -0.45 16.94 -3.80
CA ALA A 136 0.83 16.31 -3.47
C ALA A 136 1.00 14.94 -4.14
N MET A 137 -0.08 14.33 -4.65
CA MET A 137 -0.05 12.96 -5.18
C MET A 137 0.96 12.80 -6.32
N GLN A 138 1.05 13.77 -7.23
CA GLN A 138 2.01 13.72 -8.34
C GLN A 138 3.46 13.73 -7.86
N GLN A 139 3.77 14.48 -6.80
CA GLN A 139 5.11 14.49 -6.21
C GLN A 139 5.44 13.13 -5.59
N PHE A 140 4.47 12.51 -4.88
CA PHE A 140 4.63 11.16 -4.36
C PHE A 140 4.72 10.10 -5.45
N GLU A 141 3.99 10.25 -6.55
CA GLU A 141 4.12 9.39 -7.72
C GLU A 141 5.55 9.41 -8.26
N THR A 142 6.08 10.60 -8.52
CA THR A 142 7.46 10.77 -8.99
C THR A 142 8.47 10.17 -8.02
N LEU A 143 8.34 10.48 -6.72
CA LEU A 143 9.25 9.98 -5.68
C LEU A 143 9.22 8.46 -5.56
N LEU A 144 8.03 7.87 -5.46
CA LEU A 144 7.88 6.42 -5.28
C LEU A 144 8.30 5.66 -6.52
N THR A 145 8.03 6.19 -7.72
CA THR A 145 8.50 5.60 -8.98
C THR A 145 10.03 5.58 -9.01
N ALA A 146 10.68 6.71 -8.75
CA ALA A 146 12.14 6.78 -8.71
C ALA A 146 12.74 5.85 -7.64
N LEU A 147 12.12 5.76 -6.46
CA LEU A 147 12.54 4.82 -5.42
C LEU A 147 12.43 3.37 -5.90
N VAL A 148 11.31 2.96 -6.48
CA VAL A 148 11.11 1.59 -6.98
C VAL A 148 12.09 1.27 -8.10
N GLU A 149 12.32 2.19 -9.04
CA GLU A 149 13.25 2.03 -10.16
C GLU A 149 14.70 1.98 -9.72
N SER A 150 15.07 2.65 -8.61
CA SER A 150 16.42 2.60 -8.06
C SER A 150 16.80 1.26 -7.43
N PHE A 151 15.82 0.40 -7.17
CA PHE A 151 16.03 -0.95 -6.66
C PHE A 151 16.12 -1.92 -7.83
N GLU A 152 17.33 -2.28 -8.23
CA GLU A 152 17.59 -3.18 -9.36
C GLU A 152 16.85 -4.53 -9.20
N PRO A 153 16.04 -4.91 -10.21
CA PRO A 153 15.24 -6.15 -10.17
C PRO A 153 16.06 -7.42 -9.90
N GLU A 154 17.28 -7.47 -10.44
CA GLU A 154 18.15 -8.65 -10.36
C GLU A 154 18.56 -9.03 -8.94
N SER A 155 18.57 -8.07 -8.00
CA SER A 155 18.92 -8.33 -6.60
C SER A 155 17.76 -8.98 -5.82
N TRP A 156 16.56 -8.99 -6.38
CA TRP A 156 15.35 -9.50 -5.74
C TRP A 156 15.09 -10.97 -6.04
N GLU A 157 15.72 -11.49 -7.10
CA GLU A 157 15.51 -12.86 -7.60
C GLU A 157 16.41 -13.92 -6.98
N ARG A 158 17.52 -13.56 -6.34
CA ARG A 158 18.50 -14.53 -5.86
C ARG A 158 18.45 -14.78 -4.36
N LYS A 159 17.64 -15.73 -3.96
CA LYS A 159 17.96 -16.93 -3.19
C LYS A 159 16.71 -17.79 -3.14
N GLN A 160 16.60 -18.73 -4.08
CA GLN A 160 15.86 -19.94 -3.80
C GLN A 160 16.47 -20.52 -2.51
N LEU A 161 15.70 -20.54 -1.45
CA LEU A 161 16.04 -21.34 -0.29
C LEU A 161 16.28 -22.75 -0.80
N PRO A 162 17.40 -23.39 -0.44
CA PRO A 162 17.58 -24.79 -0.79
C PRO A 162 16.33 -25.54 -0.31
N LEU A 163 15.74 -26.31 -1.22
CA LEU A 163 14.68 -27.24 -0.87
C LEU A 163 15.23 -28.07 0.28
N LEU A 164 14.55 -28.06 1.43
CA LEU A 164 14.88 -28.99 2.51
C LEU A 164 14.75 -30.39 1.93
N PRO A 165 15.76 -31.26 2.08
CA PRO A 165 15.62 -32.63 1.68
C PRO A 165 14.47 -33.28 2.45
N GLU A 166 13.66 -34.08 1.72
CA GLU A 166 12.58 -34.89 2.28
C GLU A 166 13.08 -35.86 3.38
#